data_b5f362aaa0842d79ad1b6332e678ec45
#
_entry.id   b5f362aaa0842d79ad1b6332e678ec45
#
_cell.length_a   1.000
_cell.length_b   1.000
_cell.length_c   1.000
_cell.angle_alpha   90.00
_cell.angle_beta   90.00
_cell.angle_gamma   90.00
#
_symmetry.space_group_name_H-M   'P 1'
#
loop_
_entity.id
_entity.type
_entity.pdbx_description
1 polymer ?
#
loop_
_entity_poly.entity_id
_entity_poly.type
_entity_poly.pdbx_seq_one_letter_code
_entity_poly.pdbx_strand_id
1 'polypeptide(L)'
;MRQIYEYAKMAYRNIMGSKMRSFLTMLGIIIGIGAVIMVLCIGGGGQRMMDSELGMLSSGSVYLSVTGEDTTVNDYFTDGDVEAVGRMEGVAGVTMAGGASGSVRGPKGEIGASLSAGNGSMFLVFPATLQAGRFWDASDYDAARRVVTVDSAGAKALFGTDDVLGMTVQLTVGGRTSDFTI
;
A
#
# COMPACT_ATOMS: atom_id res chain seq x y z
N MET A 1 -41.84 -32.02 26.74
CA MET A 1 -41.29 -30.71 27.14
C MET A 1 -40.97 -30.57 28.61
N ARG A 2 -41.76 -31.19 29.50
CA ARG A 2 -41.57 -31.12 30.98
C ARG A 2 -40.26 -31.80 31.45
N GLN A 3 -39.85 -32.92 30.83
CA GLN A 3 -38.61 -33.64 31.16
C GLN A 3 -37.35 -32.85 30.83
N ILE A 4 -37.34 -32.12 29.71
CA ILE A 4 -36.18 -31.29 29.29
C ILE A 4 -35.95 -30.16 30.31
N TYR A 5 -37.02 -29.56 30.82
CA TYR A 5 -36.94 -28.54 31.86
C TYR A 5 -36.38 -29.06 33.19
N GLU A 6 -36.77 -30.26 33.60
CA GLU A 6 -36.25 -30.90 34.79
C GLU A 6 -34.74 -31.22 34.65
N TYR A 7 -34.31 -31.74 33.50
CA TYR A 7 -32.89 -31.98 33.23
C TYR A 7 -32.07 -30.71 33.19
N ALA A 8 -32.57 -29.64 32.59
CA ALA A 8 -31.92 -28.32 32.56
C ALA A 8 -31.76 -27.73 33.97
N LYS A 9 -32.80 -27.87 34.82
CA LYS A 9 -32.77 -27.39 36.20
C LYS A 9 -31.78 -28.19 37.05
N MET A 10 -31.70 -29.52 36.83
CA MET A 10 -30.75 -30.38 37.51
C MET A 10 -29.29 -30.07 37.10
N ALA A 11 -29.04 -29.85 35.80
CA ALA A 11 -27.75 -29.43 35.29
C ALA A 11 -27.30 -28.07 35.87
N TYR A 12 -28.21 -27.09 35.93
CA TYR A 12 -27.93 -25.77 36.53
C TYR A 12 -27.55 -25.90 38.02
N ARG A 13 -28.28 -26.73 38.79
CA ARG A 13 -27.96 -26.99 40.22
C ARG A 13 -26.58 -27.62 40.38
N ASN A 14 -26.21 -28.59 39.53
CA ASN A 14 -24.90 -29.23 39.55
C ASN A 14 -23.76 -28.24 39.23
N ILE A 15 -23.98 -27.33 38.28
CA ILE A 15 -23.01 -26.28 37.95
C ILE A 15 -22.83 -25.33 39.15
N MET A 16 -23.91 -24.92 39.80
CA MET A 16 -23.87 -24.01 40.94
C MET A 16 -23.33 -24.70 42.22
N GLY A 17 -23.41 -26.03 42.34
CA GLY A 17 -22.88 -26.78 43.47
C GLY A 17 -21.34 -26.87 43.53
N SER A 18 -20.67 -26.67 42.37
CA SER A 18 -19.19 -26.71 42.27
C SER A 18 -18.63 -25.52 41.51
N LYS A 19 -18.87 -24.33 42.02
CA LYS A 19 -18.56 -23.04 41.36
C LYS A 19 -17.12 -22.92 40.82
N MET A 20 -16.13 -23.33 41.61
CA MET A 20 -14.73 -23.28 41.19
C MET A 20 -14.42 -24.23 40.02
N ARG A 21 -14.99 -25.44 39.99
CA ARG A 21 -14.78 -26.39 38.90
C ARG A 21 -15.43 -25.88 37.63
N SER A 22 -16.65 -25.39 37.73
CA SER A 22 -17.38 -24.84 36.58
C SER A 22 -16.71 -23.59 36.03
N PHE A 23 -16.20 -22.71 36.90
CA PHE A 23 -15.44 -21.54 36.50
C PHE A 23 -14.15 -21.92 35.77
N LEU A 24 -13.37 -22.86 36.31
CA LEU A 24 -12.13 -23.30 35.65
C LEU A 24 -12.38 -23.94 34.28
N THR A 25 -13.40 -24.76 34.15
CA THR A 25 -13.73 -25.41 32.87
C THR A 25 -14.20 -24.38 31.83
N MET A 26 -15.07 -23.44 32.21
CA MET A 26 -15.48 -22.35 31.32
C MET A 26 -14.30 -21.46 30.89
N LEU A 27 -13.41 -21.12 31.83
CA LEU A 27 -12.22 -20.36 31.54
C LEU A 27 -11.32 -21.07 30.54
N GLY A 28 -11.11 -22.36 30.70
CA GLY A 28 -10.33 -23.19 29.76
C GLY A 28 -10.92 -23.19 28.36
N ILE A 29 -12.25 -23.32 28.23
CA ILE A 29 -12.93 -23.28 26.93
C ILE A 29 -12.84 -21.92 26.30
N ILE A 30 -13.04 -20.84 27.05
CA ILE A 30 -12.93 -19.45 26.53
C ILE A 30 -11.52 -19.17 26.02
N ILE A 31 -10.48 -19.55 26.80
CA ILE A 31 -9.09 -19.38 26.38
C ILE A 31 -8.79 -20.22 25.14
N GLY A 32 -9.25 -21.46 25.09
CA GLY A 32 -9.04 -22.36 23.95
C GLY A 32 -9.67 -21.82 22.66
N ILE A 33 -10.93 -21.41 22.72
CA ILE A 33 -11.62 -20.83 21.55
C ILE A 33 -10.99 -19.48 21.17
N GLY A 34 -10.67 -18.64 22.15
CA GLY A 34 -10.00 -17.35 21.91
C GLY A 34 -8.66 -17.50 21.22
N ALA A 35 -7.86 -18.48 21.62
CA ALA A 35 -6.58 -18.78 20.97
C ALA A 35 -6.76 -19.22 19.51
N VAL A 36 -7.73 -20.10 19.22
CA VAL A 36 -8.02 -20.54 17.84
C VAL A 36 -8.46 -19.36 16.97
N ILE A 37 -9.37 -18.51 17.47
CA ILE A 37 -9.82 -17.32 16.73
C ILE A 37 -8.65 -16.39 16.46
N MET A 38 -7.78 -16.15 17.44
CA MET A 38 -6.60 -15.29 17.29
C MET A 38 -5.65 -15.81 16.20
N VAL A 39 -5.37 -17.12 16.19
CA VAL A 39 -4.52 -17.74 15.16
C VAL A 39 -5.15 -17.60 13.76
N LEU A 40 -6.46 -17.81 13.63
CA LEU A 40 -7.17 -17.65 12.35
C LEU A 40 -7.19 -16.21 11.89
N CYS A 41 -7.35 -15.24 12.79
CA CYS A 41 -7.31 -13.81 12.46
C CYS A 41 -5.91 -13.37 11.99
N ILE A 42 -4.85 -13.82 12.66
CA ILE A 42 -3.47 -13.52 12.28
C ILE A 42 -3.15 -14.19 10.93
N GLY A 43 -3.52 -15.45 10.74
CA GLY A 43 -3.32 -16.18 9.49
C GLY A 43 -4.04 -15.55 8.31
N GLY A 44 -5.31 -15.20 8.47
CA GLY A 44 -6.09 -14.54 7.43
C GLY A 44 -5.66 -13.10 7.13
N GLY A 45 -5.19 -12.37 8.15
CA GLY A 45 -4.59 -11.05 7.99
C GLY A 45 -3.27 -11.08 7.23
N GLY A 46 -2.39 -12.01 7.59
CA GLY A 46 -1.10 -12.23 6.92
C GLY A 46 -1.27 -12.62 5.45
N GLN A 47 -2.23 -13.49 5.15
CA GLN A 47 -2.51 -13.92 3.79
C GLN A 47 -2.99 -12.75 2.89
N ARG A 48 -3.88 -11.90 3.40
CA ARG A 48 -4.32 -10.69 2.66
C ARG A 48 -3.20 -9.69 2.43
N MET A 49 -2.29 -9.56 3.38
CA MET A 49 -1.11 -8.71 3.26
C MET A 49 -0.16 -9.25 2.19
N MET A 50 0.08 -10.56 2.18
CA MET A 50 0.86 -11.23 1.13
C MET A 50 0.17 -11.14 -0.24
N ASP A 51 -1.14 -11.32 -0.32
CA ASP A 51 -1.89 -11.22 -1.58
C ASP A 51 -1.86 -9.80 -2.16
N SER A 52 -1.83 -8.76 -1.32
CA SER A 52 -1.68 -7.37 -1.79
C SER A 52 -0.26 -7.07 -2.30
N GLU A 53 0.75 -7.58 -1.62
CA GLU A 53 2.16 -7.44 -2.05
C GLU A 53 2.47 -8.32 -3.28
N LEU A 54 1.98 -9.56 -3.29
CA LEU A 54 2.13 -10.47 -4.43
C LEU A 54 1.20 -10.12 -5.60
N GLY A 55 0.11 -9.40 -5.34
CA GLY A 55 -0.80 -8.89 -6.37
C GLY A 55 -0.10 -7.96 -7.36
N MET A 56 0.87 -7.20 -6.90
CA MET A 56 1.77 -6.43 -7.77
C MET A 56 2.66 -7.34 -8.64
N LEU A 57 3.07 -8.51 -8.13
CA LEU A 57 3.89 -9.48 -8.86
C LEU A 57 3.04 -10.39 -9.75
N SER A 58 1.77 -10.64 -9.41
CA SER A 58 0.87 -11.50 -10.18
C SER A 58 0.18 -10.79 -11.34
N SER A 59 0.33 -9.47 -11.46
CA SER A 59 -0.25 -8.67 -12.56
C SER A 59 0.44 -8.90 -13.92
N GLY A 60 1.35 -9.88 -14.02
CA GLY A 60 2.12 -10.13 -15.25
C GLY A 60 3.24 -9.10 -15.48
N SER A 61 3.58 -8.31 -14.47
CA SER A 61 4.65 -7.32 -14.57
C SER A 61 6.02 -7.99 -14.57
N VAL A 62 6.88 -7.58 -15.47
CA VAL A 62 8.29 -8.01 -15.57
C VAL A 62 9.17 -6.82 -15.23
N TYR A 63 10.09 -7.02 -14.31
CA TYR A 63 11.05 -6.00 -13.92
C TYR A 63 12.39 -6.28 -14.59
N LEU A 64 12.89 -5.31 -15.32
CA LEU A 64 14.21 -5.33 -15.93
C LEU A 64 15.11 -4.36 -15.15
N SER A 65 16.27 -4.85 -14.75
CA SER A 65 17.28 -4.02 -14.09
C SER A 65 18.65 -4.30 -14.66
N VAL A 66 19.44 -3.26 -14.81
CA VAL A 66 20.84 -3.39 -15.19
C VAL A 66 21.64 -3.66 -13.92
N THR A 67 22.34 -4.80 -13.88
CA THR A 67 23.19 -5.18 -12.75
C THR A 67 24.54 -5.59 -13.28
N GLY A 68 25.62 -5.01 -12.73
CA GLY A 68 27.00 -5.34 -13.09
C GLY A 68 27.98 -4.48 -12.33
N GLU A 69 29.17 -5.02 -12.01
CA GLU A 69 30.22 -4.28 -11.30
C GLU A 69 30.84 -3.16 -12.14
N ASP A 70 30.76 -3.26 -13.48
CA ASP A 70 31.31 -2.29 -14.44
C ASP A 70 30.21 -1.48 -15.15
N THR A 71 29.03 -1.33 -14.54
CA THR A 71 27.91 -0.61 -15.15
C THR A 71 28.22 0.88 -15.31
N THR A 72 28.14 1.39 -16.52
CA THR A 72 28.31 2.80 -16.86
C THR A 72 26.95 3.46 -17.13
N VAL A 73 26.91 4.78 -17.20
CA VAL A 73 25.67 5.52 -17.53
C VAL A 73 25.09 5.16 -18.90
N ASN A 74 25.90 4.60 -19.81
CA ASN A 74 25.45 4.17 -21.13
C ASN A 74 24.75 2.81 -21.12
N ASP A 75 24.84 2.08 -20.02
CA ASP A 75 24.24 0.75 -19.86
C ASP A 75 22.81 0.81 -19.27
N TYR A 76 22.35 2.01 -18.89
CA TYR A 76 20.98 2.21 -18.41
C TYR A 76 19.98 2.23 -19.57
N PHE A 77 18.76 1.83 -19.27
CA PHE A 77 17.65 1.91 -20.21
C PHE A 77 17.39 3.35 -20.65
N THR A 78 17.06 3.51 -21.90
CA THR A 78 16.71 4.80 -22.51
C THR A 78 15.20 4.87 -22.82
N ASP A 79 14.68 6.05 -23.12
CA ASP A 79 13.29 6.21 -23.59
C ASP A 79 13.02 5.38 -24.86
N GLY A 80 14.02 5.22 -25.72
CA GLY A 80 13.93 4.35 -26.91
C GLY A 80 13.71 2.87 -26.58
N ASP A 81 14.32 2.38 -25.49
CA ASP A 81 14.13 1.00 -25.05
C ASP A 81 12.71 0.81 -24.49
N VAL A 82 12.20 1.78 -23.74
CA VAL A 82 10.81 1.82 -23.23
C VAL A 82 9.82 1.76 -24.39
N GLU A 83 10.06 2.56 -25.43
CA GLU A 83 9.21 2.59 -26.62
C GLU A 83 9.26 1.27 -27.39
N ALA A 84 10.46 0.69 -27.54
CA ALA A 84 10.64 -0.58 -28.22
C ALA A 84 9.91 -1.72 -27.52
N VAL A 85 10.02 -1.81 -26.18
CA VAL A 85 9.31 -2.81 -25.38
C VAL A 85 7.80 -2.56 -25.39
N GLY A 86 7.36 -1.30 -25.34
CA GLY A 86 5.95 -0.92 -25.38
C GLY A 86 5.23 -1.29 -26.67
N ARG A 87 5.97 -1.49 -27.77
CA ARG A 87 5.42 -1.95 -29.07
C ARG A 87 5.31 -3.47 -29.20
N MET A 88 5.81 -4.24 -28.23
CA MET A 88 5.74 -5.70 -28.29
C MET A 88 4.33 -6.19 -28.07
N GLU A 89 3.93 -7.25 -28.79
CA GLU A 89 2.62 -7.87 -28.62
C GLU A 89 2.46 -8.42 -27.20
N GLY A 90 1.32 -8.15 -26.58
CA GLY A 90 1.02 -8.60 -25.21
C GLY A 90 1.51 -7.65 -24.11
N VAL A 91 2.20 -6.56 -24.44
CA VAL A 91 2.63 -5.54 -23.47
C VAL A 91 1.56 -4.47 -23.34
N ALA A 92 0.95 -4.38 -22.16
CA ALA A 92 -0.10 -3.40 -21.87
C ALA A 92 0.44 -2.01 -21.53
N GLY A 93 1.66 -1.94 -21.00
CA GLY A 93 2.33 -0.68 -20.67
C GLY A 93 3.72 -0.91 -20.14
N VAL A 94 4.59 0.07 -20.32
CA VAL A 94 5.98 0.05 -19.85
C VAL A 94 6.27 1.36 -19.14
N THR A 95 6.95 1.28 -18.01
CA THR A 95 7.43 2.48 -17.31
C THR A 95 8.87 2.30 -16.88
N MET A 96 9.64 3.36 -17.03
CA MET A 96 10.89 3.52 -16.29
C MET A 96 10.54 4.13 -14.93
N ALA A 97 10.72 3.35 -13.86
CA ALA A 97 10.51 3.85 -12.51
C ALA A 97 11.84 4.34 -11.93
N GLY A 98 11.91 5.61 -11.67
CA GLY A 98 13.01 6.22 -10.93
C GLY A 98 12.58 6.53 -9.50
N GLY A 99 13.49 6.32 -8.54
CA GLY A 99 13.27 6.69 -7.14
C GLY A 99 14.35 7.62 -6.63
N ALA A 100 13.96 8.58 -5.80
CA ALA A 100 14.89 9.45 -5.12
C ALA A 100 14.40 9.76 -3.71
N SER A 101 15.32 9.99 -2.79
CA SER A 101 15.01 10.57 -1.49
C SER A 101 15.21 12.07 -1.56
N GLY A 102 14.30 12.81 -0.97
CA GLY A 102 14.34 14.27 -0.97
C GLY A 102 13.48 14.84 0.15
N SER A 103 13.22 16.14 0.08
CA SER A 103 12.28 16.80 0.97
C SER A 103 11.17 17.48 0.17
N VAL A 104 10.00 17.53 0.80
CA VAL A 104 8.82 18.22 0.28
C VAL A 104 8.44 19.30 1.28
N ARG A 105 8.31 20.54 0.79
CA ARG A 105 7.91 21.70 1.60
C ARG A 105 6.53 22.16 1.19
N GLY A 106 5.67 22.34 2.16
CA GLY A 106 4.34 22.95 2.04
C GLY A 106 4.16 24.07 3.06
N PRO A 107 2.95 24.65 3.16
CA PRO A 107 2.67 25.78 4.06
C PRO A 107 2.90 25.49 5.55
N LYS A 108 2.74 24.22 5.99
CA LYS A 108 2.92 23.84 7.40
C LYS A 108 4.34 23.41 7.76
N GLY A 109 5.21 23.24 6.79
CA GLY A 109 6.60 22.83 7.04
C GLY A 109 7.18 21.99 5.92
N GLU A 110 8.26 21.32 6.25
CA GLU A 110 9.01 20.46 5.36
C GLU A 110 9.09 19.05 5.94
N ILE A 111 8.91 18.05 5.10
CA ILE A 111 9.02 16.63 5.46
C ILE A 111 10.01 15.93 4.54
N GLY A 112 10.71 14.92 5.06
CA GLY A 112 11.46 13.98 4.23
C GLY A 112 10.48 13.07 3.48
N ALA A 113 10.75 12.81 2.20
CA ALA A 113 9.90 11.98 1.37
C ALA A 113 10.72 11.07 0.45
N SER A 114 10.18 9.87 0.21
CA SER A 114 10.59 9.02 -0.89
C SER A 114 9.77 9.41 -2.11
N LEU A 115 10.46 9.78 -3.17
CA LEU A 115 9.86 10.25 -4.41
C LEU A 115 10.00 9.15 -5.46
N SER A 116 8.92 8.88 -6.17
CA SER A 116 8.93 7.98 -7.32
C SER A 116 8.51 8.76 -8.55
N ALA A 117 9.19 8.52 -9.66
CA ALA A 117 8.90 9.13 -10.93
C ALA A 117 8.76 8.06 -12.01
N GLY A 118 7.93 8.33 -13.00
CA GLY A 118 7.71 7.43 -14.14
C GLY A 118 6.94 8.14 -15.23
N ASN A 119 6.79 7.48 -16.37
CA ASN A 119 5.99 7.96 -17.49
C ASN A 119 4.48 7.75 -17.24
N GLY A 120 3.65 8.07 -18.22
CA GLY A 120 2.19 7.95 -18.13
C GLY A 120 1.66 6.53 -17.88
N SER A 121 2.46 5.48 -18.09
CA SER A 121 2.08 4.10 -17.78
C SER A 121 2.40 3.68 -16.34
N MET A 122 2.94 4.55 -15.52
CA MET A 122 3.39 4.20 -14.16
C MET A 122 2.27 3.60 -13.31
N PHE A 123 1.08 4.17 -13.36
CA PHE A 123 -0.06 3.69 -12.57
C PHE A 123 -0.77 2.46 -13.14
N LEU A 124 -0.45 2.09 -14.38
CA LEU A 124 -0.83 0.81 -14.95
C LEU A 124 0.07 -0.31 -14.40
N VAL A 125 1.37 -0.03 -14.25
CA VAL A 125 2.36 -0.97 -13.73
C VAL A 125 2.34 -1.04 -12.20
N PHE A 126 2.17 0.12 -11.55
CA PHE A 126 2.06 0.26 -10.08
C PHE A 126 0.68 0.81 -9.72
N PRO A 127 -0.34 -0.05 -9.62
CA PRO A 127 -1.70 0.39 -9.33
C PRO A 127 -1.78 1.12 -7.99
N ALA A 128 -2.46 2.26 -7.98
CA ALA A 128 -2.74 3.02 -6.78
C ALA A 128 -4.19 3.48 -6.77
N THR A 129 -4.78 3.65 -5.59
CA THR A 129 -6.14 4.17 -5.45
C THR A 129 -6.10 5.68 -5.28
N LEU A 130 -6.70 6.40 -6.22
CA LEU A 130 -6.80 7.84 -6.17
C LEU A 130 -8.03 8.26 -5.35
N GLN A 131 -7.84 9.17 -4.39
CA GLN A 131 -8.94 9.72 -3.59
C GLN A 131 -9.58 10.96 -4.25
N ALA A 132 -8.78 11.77 -4.92
CA ALA A 132 -9.21 12.97 -5.61
C ALA A 132 -8.25 13.32 -6.74
N GLY A 133 -8.73 14.07 -7.74
CA GLY A 133 -7.92 14.49 -8.88
C GLY A 133 -7.78 13.43 -9.97
N ARG A 134 -6.64 13.40 -10.64
CA ARG A 134 -6.24 12.43 -11.64
C ARG A 134 -4.77 12.06 -11.50
N PHE A 135 -4.40 10.92 -12.00
CA PHE A 135 -2.99 10.61 -12.21
C PHE A 135 -2.43 11.40 -13.41
N TRP A 136 -1.12 11.61 -13.43
CA TRP A 136 -0.46 12.13 -14.62
C TRP A 136 -0.53 11.09 -15.75
N ASP A 137 -0.58 11.57 -16.95
CA ASP A 137 -0.66 10.78 -18.17
C ASP A 137 0.54 11.05 -19.11
N ALA A 138 0.51 10.42 -20.29
CA ALA A 138 1.56 10.60 -21.29
C ALA A 138 1.70 12.08 -21.71
N SER A 139 0.60 12.83 -21.76
CA SER A 139 0.64 14.25 -22.16
C SER A 139 1.34 15.13 -21.12
N ASP A 140 1.24 14.78 -19.84
CA ASP A 140 1.97 15.49 -18.78
C ASP A 140 3.47 15.18 -18.85
N TYR A 141 3.81 13.91 -19.12
CA TYR A 141 5.18 13.45 -19.26
C TYR A 141 5.85 14.10 -20.48
N ASP A 142 5.24 14.03 -21.65
CA ASP A 142 5.76 14.58 -22.90
C ASP A 142 5.93 16.12 -22.84
N ALA A 143 5.01 16.79 -22.17
CA ALA A 143 5.07 18.23 -21.94
C ALA A 143 5.98 18.64 -20.76
N ALA A 144 6.61 17.67 -20.09
CA ALA A 144 7.40 17.86 -18.87
C ALA A 144 6.68 18.72 -17.81
N ARG A 145 5.37 18.49 -17.64
CA ARG A 145 4.58 19.22 -16.65
C ARG A 145 5.02 18.85 -15.25
N ARG A 146 5.12 19.84 -14.39
CA ARG A 146 5.50 19.66 -12.99
C ARG A 146 4.28 19.34 -12.14
N VAL A 147 3.81 18.10 -12.25
CA VAL A 147 2.68 17.58 -11.48
C VAL A 147 3.15 16.49 -10.52
N VAL A 148 2.46 16.36 -9.40
CA VAL A 148 2.79 15.37 -8.37
C VAL A 148 1.52 14.81 -7.75
N THR A 149 1.55 13.52 -7.39
CA THR A 149 0.55 12.89 -6.53
C THR A 149 1.13 12.77 -5.13
N VAL A 150 0.36 13.14 -4.12
CA VAL A 150 0.76 13.14 -2.72
C VAL A 150 -0.17 12.17 -1.95
N ASP A 151 0.37 11.39 -1.05
CA ASP A 151 -0.43 10.54 -0.19
C ASP A 151 -1.16 11.35 0.90
N SER A 152 -2.22 10.78 1.49
CA SER A 152 -3.01 11.46 2.53
C SER A 152 -2.17 11.86 3.76
N ALA A 153 -1.15 11.09 4.11
CA ALA A 153 -0.29 11.40 5.24
C ALA A 153 0.55 12.64 4.95
N GLY A 154 1.15 12.70 3.76
CA GLY A 154 1.90 13.86 3.27
C GLY A 154 1.02 15.11 3.12
N ALA A 155 -0.19 14.96 2.55
CA ALA A 155 -1.14 16.06 2.44
C ALA A 155 -1.48 16.67 3.81
N LYS A 156 -1.80 15.85 4.80
CA LYS A 156 -2.04 16.30 6.18
C LYS A 156 -0.83 16.95 6.83
N ALA A 157 0.35 16.39 6.63
CA ALA A 157 1.58 16.94 7.21
C ALA A 157 1.94 18.30 6.60
N LEU A 158 1.80 18.47 5.28
CA LEU A 158 2.21 19.67 4.56
C LEU A 158 1.16 20.78 4.58
N PHE A 159 -0.13 20.42 4.58
CA PHE A 159 -1.25 21.36 4.45
C PHE A 159 -2.24 21.30 5.62
N GLY A 160 -2.33 20.17 6.34
CA GLY A 160 -3.28 19.93 7.42
C GLY A 160 -4.67 19.54 6.96
N THR A 161 -4.83 19.24 5.68
CA THR A 161 -6.08 18.79 5.05
C THR A 161 -5.76 17.76 3.98
N ASP A 162 -6.76 16.95 3.61
CA ASP A 162 -6.68 16.05 2.47
C ASP A 162 -7.11 16.73 1.15
N ASP A 163 -7.78 17.88 1.22
CA ASP A 163 -8.19 18.67 0.06
C ASP A 163 -7.03 19.60 -0.35
N VAL A 164 -6.18 19.09 -1.24
CA VAL A 164 -4.93 19.73 -1.66
C VAL A 164 -4.81 19.89 -3.18
N LEU A 165 -5.89 19.57 -3.93
CA LEU A 165 -5.87 19.68 -5.39
C LEU A 165 -5.58 21.10 -5.86
N GLY A 166 -4.66 21.21 -6.83
CA GLY A 166 -4.22 22.48 -7.38
C GLY A 166 -3.27 23.28 -6.49
N MET A 167 -2.96 22.78 -5.29
CA MET A 167 -1.96 23.40 -4.43
C MET A 167 -0.55 23.11 -4.91
N THR A 168 0.39 23.95 -4.54
CA THR A 168 1.80 23.83 -4.93
C THR A 168 2.64 23.35 -3.77
N VAL A 169 3.55 22.43 -4.04
CA VAL A 169 4.61 21.97 -3.14
C VAL A 169 5.97 22.22 -3.75
N GLN A 170 6.97 22.44 -2.91
CA GLN A 170 8.37 22.50 -3.32
C GLN A 170 9.04 21.16 -3.08
N LEU A 171 9.56 20.56 -4.12
CA LEU A 171 10.37 19.34 -4.06
C LEU A 171 11.85 19.69 -4.13
N THR A 172 12.63 19.18 -3.19
CA THR A 172 14.09 19.31 -3.19
C THR A 172 14.72 17.93 -3.32
N VAL A 173 15.43 17.70 -4.40
CA VAL A 173 16.13 16.44 -4.71
C VAL A 173 17.54 16.76 -5.17
N GLY A 174 18.55 16.12 -4.58
CA GLY A 174 19.95 16.35 -4.95
C GLY A 174 20.39 17.82 -4.87
N GLY A 175 19.82 18.57 -3.92
CA GLY A 175 20.11 20.00 -3.75
C GLY A 175 19.40 20.93 -4.76
N ARG A 176 18.57 20.40 -5.65
CA ARG A 176 17.76 21.19 -6.59
C ARG A 176 16.33 21.27 -6.10
N THR A 177 15.79 22.46 -6.03
CA THR A 177 14.41 22.72 -5.62
C THR A 177 13.57 23.15 -6.84
N SER A 178 12.38 22.59 -6.95
CA SER A 178 11.41 22.96 -7.99
C SER A 178 9.98 22.88 -7.44
N ASP A 179 9.10 23.71 -7.97
CA ASP A 179 7.69 23.75 -7.62
C ASP A 179 6.91 22.75 -8.47
N PHE A 180 5.98 22.04 -7.80
CA PHE A 180 5.08 21.07 -8.42
C PHE A 180 3.64 21.33 -7.99
N THR A 181 2.68 21.03 -8.86
CA THR A 181 1.25 21.15 -8.59
C THR A 181 0.66 19.77 -8.28
N ILE A 182 -0.15 19.70 -7.23
CA ILE A 182 -0.86 18.48 -6.80
C ILE A 182 -2.11 18.26 -7.65
#